data_d19ed1840fb2a32601e07047705641c3
#
_entry.id   d19ed1840fb2a32601e07047705641c3
#
_cell.length_a   1.000
_cell.length_b   1.000
_cell.length_c   1.000
_cell.angle_alpha   90.00
_cell.angle_beta   90.00
_cell.angle_gamma   90.00
#
_symmetry.space_group_name_H-M   'P 1'
#
loop_
_entity.id
_entity.type
_entity.pdbx_description
1 polymer ?
#
loop_
_entity_poly.entity_id
_entity_poly.type
_entity_poly.pdbx_seq_one_letter_code
_entity_poly.pdbx_strand_id
1 'polypeptide(L)'
;MAVEVSVREICGELEITALEPGSGSISFQTPEISRPGLQFTGFYEKFSPKRVQLIGNAEMYYLYSLTPQQLEDRMERFMGLHVPCIVCARGNKPPEILLEKARHYGVPVFITNRTTDRVGHEISSFIQKKLARRILLHGELMDIYGTGVLISCLLYTSDAADDKA
;
A
#
# COMPACT_ATOMS: atom_id res chain seq x y z
N MET A 1 -7.73 -0.33 -11.87
CA MET A 1 -7.88 1.08 -11.49
C MET A 1 -6.84 1.38 -10.43
N ALA A 2 -6.12 2.49 -10.51
CA ALA A 2 -5.12 2.85 -9.50
C ALA A 2 -5.70 3.94 -8.60
N VAL A 3 -5.32 3.97 -7.34
CA VAL A 3 -5.66 5.03 -6.39
C VAL A 3 -4.38 5.67 -5.87
N GLU A 4 -4.36 6.99 -5.85
CA GLU A 4 -3.24 7.75 -5.30
C GLU A 4 -3.56 8.18 -3.87
N VAL A 5 -2.63 7.94 -2.96
CA VAL A 5 -2.78 8.22 -1.53
C VAL A 5 -1.53 8.95 -1.05
N SER A 6 -1.70 10.04 -0.29
CA SER A 6 -0.56 10.77 0.25
C SER A 6 0.12 10.00 1.40
N VAL A 7 1.44 10.15 1.53
CA VAL A 7 2.22 9.57 2.63
C VAL A 7 1.68 10.04 3.99
N ARG A 8 1.24 11.30 4.10
CA ARG A 8 0.65 11.83 5.33
C ARG A 8 -0.64 11.09 5.72
N GLU A 9 -1.50 10.81 4.76
CA GLU A 9 -2.75 10.07 4.99
C GLU A 9 -2.48 8.64 5.47
N ILE A 10 -1.50 7.96 4.85
CA ILE A 10 -1.07 6.62 5.25
C ILE A 10 -0.55 6.62 6.69
N CYS A 11 0.31 7.57 7.04
CA CYS A 11 0.83 7.70 8.40
C CYS A 11 -0.28 7.95 9.42
N GLY A 12 -1.27 8.79 9.09
CA GLY A 12 -2.38 9.11 9.99
C GLY A 12 -3.36 7.96 10.17
N GLU A 13 -3.79 7.31 9.09
CA GLU A 13 -4.78 6.22 9.17
C GLU A 13 -4.20 4.90 9.69
N LEU A 14 -2.94 4.61 9.40
CA LEU A 14 -2.29 3.38 9.82
C LEU A 14 -1.41 3.56 11.07
N GLU A 15 -1.25 4.78 11.58
CA GLU A 15 -0.39 5.09 12.73
C GLU A 15 1.03 4.51 12.57
N ILE A 16 1.62 4.68 11.39
CA ILE A 16 2.98 4.29 11.06
C ILE A 16 3.84 5.52 10.79
N THR A 17 5.15 5.39 10.95
CA THR A 17 6.08 6.49 10.79
C THR A 17 6.78 6.41 9.44
N ALA A 18 6.81 7.49 8.69
CA ALA A 18 7.63 7.60 7.48
C ALA A 18 9.08 7.92 7.87
N LEU A 19 10.01 7.03 7.51
CA LEU A 19 11.45 7.27 7.59
C LEU A 19 11.95 8.03 6.36
N GLU A 20 11.40 7.71 5.20
CA GLU A 20 11.63 8.40 3.94
C GLU A 20 10.27 8.66 3.27
N PRO A 21 9.88 9.93 3.03
CA PRO A 21 8.59 10.24 2.42
C PRO A 21 8.55 10.01 0.90
N GLY A 22 9.68 9.78 0.27
CA GLY A 22 9.78 9.58 -1.17
C GLY A 22 9.17 10.73 -1.97
N SER A 23 8.33 10.41 -2.95
CA SER A 23 7.61 11.40 -3.78
C SER A 23 6.44 12.09 -3.06
N GLY A 24 6.12 11.70 -1.84
CA GLY A 24 5.02 12.25 -1.04
C GLY A 24 3.65 11.65 -1.29
N SER A 25 3.46 10.90 -2.39
CA SER A 25 2.26 10.13 -2.69
C SER A 25 2.60 8.74 -3.23
N ILE A 26 1.65 7.82 -3.13
CA ILE A 26 1.81 6.43 -3.55
C ILE A 26 0.60 6.02 -4.39
N SER A 27 0.88 5.42 -5.55
CA SER A 27 -0.15 4.86 -6.41
C SER A 27 -0.33 3.36 -6.14
N PHE A 28 -1.47 2.99 -5.56
CA PHE A 28 -1.82 1.61 -5.30
C PHE A 28 -2.70 1.04 -6.42
N GLN A 29 -2.37 -0.15 -6.90
CA GLN A 29 -3.11 -0.86 -7.94
C GLN A 29 -3.74 -2.16 -7.43
N THR A 30 -3.24 -2.69 -6.31
CA THR A 30 -3.66 -3.95 -5.70
C THR A 30 -3.53 -3.84 -4.17
N PRO A 31 -4.44 -4.46 -3.40
CA PRO A 31 -4.33 -4.54 -1.96
C PRO A 31 -3.34 -5.62 -1.48
N GLU A 32 -2.77 -6.36 -2.42
CA GLU A 32 -1.85 -7.44 -2.11
C GLU A 32 -0.50 -6.93 -1.62
N ILE A 33 0.10 -7.67 -0.72
CA ILE A 33 1.40 -7.38 -0.12
C ILE A 33 2.41 -8.42 -0.56
N SER A 34 3.65 -8.00 -0.74
CA SER A 34 4.78 -8.86 -1.06
C SER A 34 5.83 -8.81 0.04
N ARG A 35 6.49 -9.94 0.27
CA ARG A 35 7.67 -10.05 1.15
C ARG A 35 8.88 -10.32 0.27
N PRO A 36 9.81 -9.35 0.14
CA PRO A 36 10.86 -9.39 -0.88
C PRO A 36 12.08 -10.24 -0.49
N GLY A 37 11.92 -11.28 0.34
CA GLY A 37 13.03 -12.12 0.79
C GLY A 37 13.85 -12.72 -0.36
N LEU A 38 13.18 -13.33 -1.35
CA LEU A 38 13.84 -13.90 -2.53
C LEU A 38 14.46 -12.82 -3.43
N GLN A 39 13.80 -11.66 -3.55
CA GLN A 39 14.29 -10.55 -4.37
C GLN A 39 15.61 -10.00 -3.84
N PHE A 40 15.76 -9.95 -2.53
CA PHE A 40 17.01 -9.55 -1.91
C PHE A 40 18.16 -10.54 -2.16
N THR A 41 17.88 -11.82 -2.45
CA THR A 41 18.89 -12.78 -2.91
C THR A 41 19.23 -12.64 -4.38
N GLY A 42 18.44 -11.87 -5.14
CA GLY A 42 18.63 -11.63 -6.58
C GLY A 42 17.72 -12.43 -7.48
N PHE A 43 16.73 -13.14 -6.92
CA PHE A 43 15.73 -13.89 -7.70
C PHE A 43 14.49 -13.04 -7.93
N TYR A 44 14.21 -12.71 -9.20
CA TYR A 44 13.10 -11.80 -9.58
C TYR A 44 12.06 -12.45 -10.46
N GLU A 45 12.16 -13.74 -10.78
CA GLU A 45 11.13 -14.42 -11.56
C GLU A 45 9.77 -14.35 -10.85
N LYS A 46 8.73 -13.95 -11.60
CA LYS A 46 7.36 -13.78 -11.11
C LYS A 46 7.22 -12.78 -9.93
N PHE A 47 8.19 -11.90 -9.74
CA PHE A 47 8.07 -10.82 -8.78
C PHE A 47 6.98 -9.83 -9.21
N SER A 48 6.19 -9.37 -8.25
CA SER A 48 5.13 -8.37 -8.46
C SER A 48 5.54 -7.03 -7.84
N PRO A 49 6.24 -6.16 -8.57
CA PRO A 49 6.78 -4.91 -8.02
C PRO A 49 5.69 -3.92 -7.59
N LYS A 50 4.48 -4.01 -8.15
CA LYS A 50 3.35 -3.10 -7.85
C LYS A 50 2.68 -3.32 -6.49
N ARG A 51 3.11 -4.31 -5.74
CA ARG A 51 2.63 -4.59 -4.38
C ARG A 51 3.44 -3.83 -3.35
N VAL A 52 2.82 -3.53 -2.22
CA VAL A 52 3.54 -3.03 -1.05
C VAL A 52 4.57 -4.05 -0.60
N GLN A 53 5.79 -3.61 -0.34
CA GLN A 53 6.89 -4.47 0.08
C GLN A 53 7.02 -4.46 1.59
N LEU A 54 6.72 -5.58 2.24
CA LEU A 54 6.73 -5.71 3.69
C LEU A 54 7.98 -6.46 4.15
N ILE A 55 8.83 -5.78 4.92
CA ILE A 55 10.09 -6.32 5.46
C ILE A 55 9.86 -6.72 6.92
N GLY A 56 10.05 -8.00 7.20
CA GLY A 56 10.05 -8.55 8.54
C GLY A 56 11.46 -8.85 9.08
N ASN A 57 11.54 -9.64 10.15
CA ASN A 57 12.81 -9.98 10.76
C ASN A 57 13.75 -10.73 9.81
N ALA A 58 13.25 -11.77 9.13
CA ALA A 58 14.08 -12.60 8.27
C ALA A 58 14.74 -11.81 7.14
N GLU A 59 13.95 -10.97 6.48
CA GLU A 59 14.44 -10.09 5.42
C GLU A 59 15.45 -9.08 5.96
N MET A 60 15.17 -8.50 7.14
CA MET A 60 16.06 -7.51 7.76
C MET A 60 17.40 -8.14 8.18
N TYR A 61 17.37 -9.30 8.83
CA TYR A 61 18.60 -10.03 9.19
C TYR A 61 19.42 -10.38 7.97
N TYR A 62 18.78 -10.78 6.87
CA TYR A 62 19.47 -11.03 5.63
C TYR A 62 20.16 -9.77 5.09
N LEU A 63 19.47 -8.63 5.06
CA LEU A 63 20.08 -7.37 4.62
C LEU A 63 21.31 -6.98 5.46
N TYR A 64 21.25 -7.18 6.76
CA TYR A 64 22.39 -6.92 7.65
C TYR A 64 23.54 -7.92 7.52
N SER A 65 23.31 -9.11 6.95
CA SER A 65 24.35 -10.09 6.70
C SER A 65 25.16 -9.83 5.44
N LEU A 66 24.68 -8.92 4.58
CA LEU A 66 25.36 -8.55 3.34
C LEU A 66 26.53 -7.59 3.59
N THR A 67 27.57 -7.69 2.76
CA THR A 67 28.60 -6.65 2.71
C THR A 67 28.01 -5.34 2.17
N PRO A 68 28.59 -4.17 2.48
CA PRO A 68 28.10 -2.89 1.98
C PRO A 68 27.91 -2.87 0.47
N GLN A 69 28.89 -3.43 -0.27
CA GLN A 69 28.83 -3.50 -1.73
C GLN A 69 27.65 -4.37 -2.22
N GLN A 70 27.49 -5.55 -1.62
CA GLN A 70 26.38 -6.44 -1.97
C GLN A 70 25.03 -5.80 -1.66
N LEU A 71 24.91 -5.11 -0.51
CA LEU A 71 23.69 -4.42 -0.12
C LEU A 71 23.36 -3.30 -1.10
N GLU A 72 24.36 -2.51 -1.50
CA GLU A 72 24.19 -1.44 -2.49
C GLU A 72 23.68 -2.00 -3.82
N ASP A 73 24.33 -3.02 -4.38
CA ASP A 73 23.93 -3.64 -5.64
C ASP A 73 22.50 -4.23 -5.58
N ARG A 74 22.14 -4.85 -4.45
CA ARG A 74 20.80 -5.42 -4.25
C ARG A 74 19.73 -4.33 -4.17
N MET A 75 20.01 -3.26 -3.41
CA MET A 75 19.07 -2.15 -3.25
C MET A 75 18.91 -1.36 -4.54
N GLU A 76 19.99 -1.11 -5.27
CA GLU A 76 19.94 -0.47 -6.58
C GLU A 76 18.98 -1.21 -7.53
N ARG A 77 19.17 -2.51 -7.65
CA ARG A 77 18.35 -3.36 -8.51
C ARG A 77 16.90 -3.43 -8.04
N PHE A 78 16.68 -3.53 -6.72
CA PHE A 78 15.34 -3.64 -6.14
C PHE A 78 14.55 -2.34 -6.30
N MET A 79 15.15 -1.19 -5.97
CA MET A 79 14.50 0.11 -6.10
C MET A 79 14.22 0.50 -7.55
N GLY A 80 15.11 0.08 -8.48
CA GLY A 80 14.92 0.30 -9.92
C GLY A 80 13.68 -0.38 -10.51
N LEU A 81 13.02 -1.28 -9.76
CA LEU A 81 11.74 -1.88 -10.15
C LEU A 81 10.52 -1.00 -9.84
N HIS A 82 10.75 0.20 -9.29
CA HIS A 82 9.71 1.18 -8.94
C HIS A 82 8.60 0.59 -8.05
N VAL A 83 9.02 -0.03 -6.93
CA VAL A 83 8.06 -0.51 -5.92
C VAL A 83 7.29 0.67 -5.30
N PRO A 84 6.00 0.52 -4.98
CA PRO A 84 5.18 1.64 -4.52
C PRO A 84 5.65 2.18 -3.16
N CYS A 85 6.00 1.30 -2.24
CA CYS A 85 6.57 1.66 -0.94
C CYS A 85 7.14 0.43 -0.22
N ILE A 86 7.90 0.68 0.83
CA ILE A 86 8.47 -0.32 1.71
C ILE A 86 7.95 -0.07 3.13
N VAL A 87 7.58 -1.14 3.84
CA VAL A 87 7.16 -1.07 5.24
C VAL A 87 8.02 -2.02 6.08
N CYS A 88 8.74 -1.47 7.04
CA CYS A 88 9.56 -2.21 7.99
C CYS A 88 8.75 -2.49 9.26
N ALA A 89 8.46 -3.76 9.52
CA ALA A 89 7.69 -4.19 10.69
C ALA A 89 8.59 -4.44 11.92
N ARG A 90 7.97 -4.59 13.10
CA ARG A 90 8.62 -4.97 14.37
C ARG A 90 9.69 -3.97 14.85
N GLY A 91 9.60 -2.71 14.46
CA GLY A 91 10.59 -1.70 14.84
C GLY A 91 11.98 -1.90 14.23
N ASN A 92 12.11 -2.79 13.25
CA ASN A 92 13.38 -3.05 12.57
C ASN A 92 13.79 -1.83 11.75
N LYS A 93 14.87 -1.18 12.14
CA LYS A 93 15.43 -0.06 11.38
C LYS A 93 16.11 -0.60 10.13
N PRO A 94 15.79 -0.08 8.94
CA PRO A 94 16.49 -0.48 7.73
C PRO A 94 17.93 0.05 7.71
N PRO A 95 18.85 -0.62 6.99
CA PRO A 95 20.20 -0.09 6.76
C PRO A 95 20.15 1.26 6.05
N GLU A 96 21.12 2.14 6.34
CA GLU A 96 21.18 3.48 5.75
C GLU A 96 21.21 3.46 4.22
N ILE A 97 21.95 2.51 3.63
CA ILE A 97 22.01 2.29 2.18
C ILE A 97 20.61 2.08 1.58
N LEU A 98 19.71 1.38 2.29
CA LEU A 98 18.33 1.23 1.83
C LEU A 98 17.60 2.58 1.80
N LEU A 99 17.77 3.42 2.83
CA LEU A 99 17.15 4.74 2.89
C LEU A 99 17.72 5.69 1.83
N GLU A 100 19.01 5.67 1.60
CA GLU A 100 19.68 6.46 0.55
C GLU A 100 19.16 6.10 -0.84
N LYS A 101 19.07 4.80 -1.15
CA LYS A 101 18.51 4.34 -2.42
C LYS A 101 17.02 4.64 -2.54
N ALA A 102 16.26 4.47 -1.46
CA ALA A 102 14.84 4.84 -1.44
C ALA A 102 14.63 6.33 -1.74
N ARG A 103 15.46 7.21 -1.16
CA ARG A 103 15.44 8.65 -1.42
C ARG A 103 15.78 8.95 -2.88
N HIS A 104 16.81 8.29 -3.43
CA HIS A 104 17.21 8.47 -4.82
C HIS A 104 16.10 8.09 -5.81
N TYR A 105 15.41 6.98 -5.55
CA TYR A 105 14.31 6.48 -6.40
C TYR A 105 12.93 7.06 -6.05
N GLY A 106 12.84 7.91 -5.02
CA GLY A 106 11.58 8.48 -4.57
C GLY A 106 10.61 7.48 -3.95
N VAL A 107 11.11 6.35 -3.42
CA VAL A 107 10.31 5.27 -2.82
C VAL A 107 10.07 5.57 -1.34
N PRO A 108 8.81 5.72 -0.88
CA PRO A 108 8.52 5.90 0.54
C PRO A 108 8.88 4.67 1.37
N VAL A 109 9.49 4.91 2.53
CA VAL A 109 9.84 3.86 3.52
C VAL A 109 9.21 4.17 4.85
N PHE A 110 8.46 3.23 5.39
CA PHE A 110 7.76 3.34 6.67
C PHE A 110 8.34 2.35 7.69
N ILE A 111 8.17 2.69 8.97
CA ILE A 111 8.49 1.81 10.09
C ILE A 111 7.31 1.72 11.05
N THR A 112 7.12 0.54 11.64
CA THR A 112 6.12 0.30 12.68
C THR A 112 6.60 -0.77 13.66
N ASN A 113 6.19 -0.66 14.92
CA ASN A 113 6.47 -1.67 15.96
C ASN A 113 5.53 -2.89 15.87
N ARG A 114 4.50 -2.84 15.04
CA ARG A 114 3.54 -3.93 14.89
C ARG A 114 4.19 -5.15 14.24
N THR A 115 3.59 -6.33 14.50
CA THR A 115 4.03 -7.58 13.85
C THR A 115 3.75 -7.53 12.36
N THR A 116 4.52 -8.32 11.61
CA THR A 116 4.42 -8.38 10.13
C THR A 116 3.00 -8.74 9.68
N ASP A 117 2.37 -9.72 10.34
CA ASP A 117 1.02 -10.18 9.97
C ASP A 117 -0.03 -9.10 10.23
N ARG A 118 0.06 -8.44 11.39
CA ARG A 118 -0.88 -7.39 11.77
C ARG A 118 -0.80 -6.20 10.82
N VAL A 119 0.40 -5.65 10.60
CA VAL A 119 0.56 -4.49 9.71
C VAL A 119 0.24 -4.86 8.26
N GLY A 120 0.55 -6.07 7.83
CA GLY A 120 0.17 -6.57 6.52
C GLY A 120 -1.34 -6.56 6.30
N HIS A 121 -2.09 -7.07 7.27
CA HIS A 121 -3.55 -7.06 7.22
C HIS A 121 -4.13 -5.64 7.23
N GLU A 122 -3.62 -4.76 8.08
CA GLU A 122 -4.07 -3.36 8.20
C GLU A 122 -3.84 -2.59 6.88
N ILE A 123 -2.65 -2.73 6.28
CA ILE A 123 -2.33 -2.09 4.99
C ILE A 123 -3.20 -2.64 3.86
N SER A 124 -3.34 -3.96 3.78
CA SER A 124 -4.19 -4.59 2.75
C SER A 124 -5.64 -4.10 2.85
N SER A 125 -6.20 -4.07 4.07
CA SER A 125 -7.56 -3.57 4.33
C SER A 125 -7.70 -2.09 4.00
N PHE A 126 -6.71 -1.28 4.34
CA PHE A 126 -6.67 0.14 4.00
C PHE A 126 -6.72 0.35 2.48
N ILE A 127 -5.83 -0.32 1.74
CA ILE A 127 -5.76 -0.19 0.29
C ILE A 127 -7.05 -0.72 -0.36
N GLN A 128 -7.60 -1.82 0.14
CA GLN A 128 -8.86 -2.37 -0.35
C GLN A 128 -10.01 -1.37 -0.21
N LYS A 129 -10.11 -0.68 0.93
CA LYS A 129 -11.10 0.40 1.15
C LYS A 129 -10.90 1.57 0.18
N LYS A 130 -9.65 1.94 -0.13
CA LYS A 130 -9.35 3.02 -1.09
C LYS A 130 -9.64 2.61 -2.54
N LEU A 131 -9.40 1.35 -2.90
CA LEU A 131 -9.70 0.82 -4.24
C LEU A 131 -11.19 0.47 -4.44
N ALA A 132 -11.98 0.37 -3.35
CA ALA A 132 -13.39 0.04 -3.43
C ALA A 132 -14.16 1.10 -4.22
N ARG A 133 -15.02 0.65 -5.12
CA ARG A 133 -15.95 1.54 -5.82
C ARG A 133 -16.94 2.12 -4.81
N ARG A 134 -17.08 3.43 -4.81
CA ARG A 134 -18.09 4.11 -4.01
C ARG A 134 -19.30 4.34 -4.89
N ILE A 135 -20.47 3.89 -4.40
CA ILE A 135 -21.77 4.14 -5.03
C ILE A 135 -22.55 4.99 -4.04
N LEU A 136 -23.04 6.12 -4.50
CA LEU A 136 -23.99 6.93 -3.74
C LEU A 136 -25.38 6.38 -4.02
N LEU A 137 -26.01 5.84 -2.98
CA LEU A 137 -27.39 5.37 -3.06
C LEU A 137 -28.29 6.33 -2.28
N HIS A 138 -29.36 6.80 -2.90
CA HIS A 138 -30.44 7.46 -2.19
C HIS A 138 -31.39 6.40 -1.63
N GLY A 139 -31.60 6.43 -0.32
CA GLY A 139 -32.45 5.45 0.33
C GLY A 139 -32.72 5.84 1.77
N GLU A 140 -33.72 5.22 2.36
CA GLU A 140 -34.05 5.34 3.78
C GLU A 140 -33.62 4.09 4.52
N LEU A 141 -32.86 4.26 5.61
CA LEU A 141 -32.48 3.17 6.49
C LEU A 141 -33.51 3.10 7.63
N MET A 142 -34.19 1.98 7.72
CA MET A 142 -35.21 1.73 8.77
C MET A 142 -34.77 0.56 9.63
N ASP A 143 -35.01 0.67 10.92
CA ASP A 143 -34.93 -0.48 11.83
C ASP A 143 -36.32 -1.13 11.92
N ILE A 144 -36.37 -2.38 11.52
CA ILE A 144 -37.63 -3.17 11.63
C ILE A 144 -37.31 -4.37 12.55
N TYR A 145 -37.81 -4.28 13.77
CA TYR A 145 -37.61 -5.33 14.80
C TYR A 145 -36.13 -5.72 15.03
N GLY A 146 -35.23 -4.71 15.11
CA GLY A 146 -33.78 -4.95 15.30
C GLY A 146 -33.03 -5.38 14.04
N THR A 147 -33.67 -5.34 12.88
CA THR A 147 -33.06 -5.60 11.59
C THR A 147 -33.00 -4.31 10.78
N GLY A 148 -31.77 -3.87 10.42
CA GLY A 148 -31.56 -2.72 9.55
C GLY A 148 -31.99 -3.04 8.12
N VAL A 149 -32.99 -2.32 7.59
CA VAL A 149 -33.48 -2.45 6.21
C VAL A 149 -33.21 -1.16 5.46
N LEU A 150 -32.43 -1.25 4.38
CA LEU A 150 -32.18 -0.14 3.46
C LEU A 150 -33.18 -0.21 2.30
N ILE A 151 -34.08 0.74 2.21
CA ILE A 151 -35.00 0.91 1.08
C ILE A 151 -34.34 1.88 0.10
N SER A 152 -33.79 1.37 -1.01
CA SER A 152 -33.22 2.19 -2.06
C SER A 152 -34.19 2.29 -3.24
N CYS A 153 -34.51 3.51 -3.64
CA CYS A 153 -35.27 3.76 -4.86
C CYS A 153 -34.27 4.12 -5.97
N LEU A 154 -34.15 3.27 -6.98
CA LEU A 154 -33.50 3.62 -8.24
C LEU A 154 -34.50 4.50 -8.99
N LEU A 155 -34.38 5.81 -8.85
CA LEU A 155 -35.07 6.72 -9.78
C LEU A 155 -34.42 6.54 -11.15
N TYR A 156 -35.07 5.80 -12.02
CA TYR A 156 -34.80 5.88 -13.45
C TYR A 156 -35.23 7.30 -13.87
N THR A 157 -34.28 8.21 -13.95
CA THR A 157 -34.49 9.39 -14.78
C THR A 157 -34.41 8.91 -16.23
N SER A 158 -35.54 8.56 -16.80
CA SER A 158 -35.65 8.53 -18.26
C SER A 158 -35.36 9.96 -18.72
N ASP A 159 -34.22 10.15 -19.37
CA ASP A 159 -33.96 11.33 -20.18
C ASP A 159 -35.06 11.43 -21.23
N ALA A 160 -36.09 12.17 -20.91
CA ALA A 160 -36.95 12.74 -21.92
C ALA A 160 -36.23 13.96 -22.47
N ALA A 161 -35.18 13.69 -23.24
CA ALA A 161 -34.59 14.67 -24.10
C ALA A 161 -35.27 14.57 -25.46
N ASP A 162 -35.58 15.73 -25.96
CA ASP A 162 -35.94 16.06 -27.35
C ASP A 162 -37.32 15.70 -27.84
N ASP A 163 -38.20 16.63 -27.56
CA ASP A 163 -39.16 16.98 -28.60
C ASP A 163 -38.94 18.43 -29.03
N LYS A 164 -38.15 18.60 -30.08
CA LYS A 164 -38.12 19.80 -30.91
C LYS A 164 -39.21 19.66 -31.95
N ALA A 165 -40.25 20.41 -31.78
CA ALA A 165 -41.11 20.86 -32.88
C ALA A 165 -40.95 22.36 -33.05
#